data_b74ef37e36529543d9270009df2aef96
#
_entry.id   b74ef37e36529543d9270009df2aef96
#
_cell.length_a   1.000
_cell.length_b   1.000
_cell.length_c   1.000
_cell.angle_alpha   90.00
_cell.angle_beta   90.00
_cell.angle_gamma   90.00
#
_symmetry.space_group_name_H-M   'P 1'
#
loop_
_entity.id
_entity.type
_entity.pdbx_description
1 polymer ?
#
loop_
_entity_poly.entity_id
_entity_poly.type
_entity_poly.pdbx_seq_one_letter_code
_entity_poly.pdbx_strand_id
1 'polypeptide(L)'
;MDEMAITGGIRGAAVELAPCETIDLPYVADAEIVLEAEILPTGWTQPEGRFGEFTGLMGGLHWNPNVRVKAVLMRRDAVYYALHMPWENTWLAAPTRYQAIRRALRTAGVQVKDINVTLGGRAFWHAVISIRKQAGEGKNALLAALSVMDLKHVVVVDDDIDVFDPTEVEWAIATRVQADRDVMIVTHARGKPLDPSLAPTPPGVVPTTAKVGIDATIGEGIPRERYERISYAYADRARIADYLAGKTDPAQPSGLGAAAELAQKIFGLIDKTPLYYTELADKFSGYDFQTVARALGSLHAEQKLWQDAKGRICVRGSAFAAKP
;
A
#
# COMPACT_ATOMS: atom_id res chain seq x y z
N MET A 1 -3.44 16.43 -28.31
CA MET A 1 -2.21 15.61 -28.47
C MET A 1 -2.68 14.36 -29.19
N ASP A 2 -2.00 14.00 -30.25
CA ASP A 2 -2.36 12.87 -31.11
C ASP A 2 -1.97 11.54 -30.46
N GLU A 3 -2.90 10.64 -30.29
CA GLU A 3 -2.71 9.32 -29.66
C GLU A 3 -1.72 8.45 -30.42
N MET A 4 -1.68 8.54 -31.75
CA MET A 4 -0.72 7.81 -32.59
C MET A 4 0.71 8.31 -32.33
N ALA A 5 0.89 9.63 -32.14
CA ALA A 5 2.19 10.20 -31.80
C ALA A 5 2.66 9.74 -30.39
N ILE A 6 1.73 9.65 -29.43
CA ILE A 6 2.04 9.12 -28.07
C ILE A 6 2.46 7.66 -28.17
N THR A 7 1.70 6.85 -28.89
CA THR A 7 1.97 5.42 -29.08
C THR A 7 3.33 5.20 -29.75
N GLY A 8 3.62 5.99 -30.80
CA GLY A 8 4.92 5.98 -31.45
C GLY A 8 6.07 6.37 -30.53
N GLY A 9 5.86 7.38 -29.67
CA GLY A 9 6.83 7.78 -28.65
C GLY A 9 7.12 6.69 -27.62
N ILE A 10 6.10 5.95 -27.19
CA ILE A 10 6.24 4.80 -26.26
C ILE A 10 6.97 3.63 -26.91
N ARG A 11 6.64 3.33 -28.17
CA ARG A 11 7.28 2.27 -28.96
C ARG A 11 8.73 2.60 -29.38
N GLY A 12 9.09 3.87 -29.38
CA GLY A 12 10.34 4.34 -29.98
C GLY A 12 10.39 4.27 -31.51
N ALA A 13 9.22 4.07 -32.17
CA ALA A 13 9.07 3.98 -33.62
C ALA A 13 7.68 4.48 -34.03
N ALA A 14 7.57 5.03 -35.24
CA ALA A 14 6.29 5.46 -35.78
C ALA A 14 5.27 4.31 -35.82
N VAL A 15 4.00 4.61 -35.57
CA VAL A 15 2.90 3.67 -35.74
C VAL A 15 2.64 3.52 -37.23
N GLU A 16 2.69 2.30 -37.74
CA GLU A 16 2.32 2.01 -39.13
C GLU A 16 0.81 2.05 -39.26
N LEU A 17 0.34 2.79 -40.29
CA LEU A 17 -1.06 2.94 -40.62
C LEU A 17 -1.36 2.34 -42.01
N ALA A 18 -2.51 1.69 -42.14
CA ALA A 18 -3.04 1.20 -43.39
C ALA A 18 -4.40 1.86 -43.67
N PRO A 19 -4.78 2.04 -44.94
CA PRO A 19 -6.10 2.56 -45.27
C PRO A 19 -7.18 1.51 -45.05
N CYS A 20 -8.35 1.94 -44.58
CA CYS A 20 -9.57 1.08 -44.55
C CYS A 20 -10.02 0.76 -45.97
N GLU A 21 -10.79 -0.32 -46.11
CA GLU A 21 -11.31 -0.78 -47.41
C GLU A 21 -12.65 -0.12 -47.79
N THR A 22 -13.47 0.21 -46.81
CA THR A 22 -14.86 0.68 -47.03
C THR A 22 -15.12 2.11 -46.60
N ILE A 23 -14.19 2.72 -45.89
CA ILE A 23 -14.26 4.10 -45.34
C ILE A 23 -12.93 4.81 -45.57
N ASP A 24 -12.97 6.13 -45.72
CA ASP A 24 -11.77 6.94 -45.92
C ASP A 24 -11.14 7.32 -44.57
N LEU A 25 -10.64 6.31 -43.82
CA LEU A 25 -9.93 6.46 -42.55
C LEU A 25 -8.76 5.46 -42.52
N PRO A 26 -7.67 5.82 -41.80
CA PRO A 26 -6.59 4.87 -41.55
C PRO A 26 -6.88 4.03 -40.30
N TYR A 27 -6.28 2.83 -40.24
CA TYR A 27 -6.21 2.00 -39.06
C TYR A 27 -4.76 1.59 -38.75
N VAL A 28 -4.49 1.16 -37.54
CA VAL A 28 -3.18 0.63 -37.12
C VAL A 28 -2.90 -0.67 -37.84
N ALA A 29 -1.89 -0.71 -38.72
CA ALA A 29 -1.61 -1.84 -39.60
C ALA A 29 -1.37 -3.17 -38.85
N ASP A 30 -0.86 -3.12 -37.63
CA ASP A 30 -0.61 -4.27 -36.75
C ASP A 30 -1.85 -4.75 -35.98
N ALA A 31 -3.01 -4.10 -36.12
CA ALA A 31 -4.20 -4.46 -35.35
C ALA A 31 -4.60 -5.91 -35.60
N GLU A 32 -4.97 -6.63 -34.56
CA GLU A 32 -5.43 -8.02 -34.65
C GLU A 32 -6.78 -8.13 -35.35
N ILE A 33 -7.71 -7.21 -35.00
CA ILE A 33 -9.06 -7.12 -35.53
C ILE A 33 -9.40 -5.63 -35.75
N VAL A 34 -9.97 -5.30 -36.89
CA VAL A 34 -10.46 -3.98 -37.24
C VAL A 34 -11.91 -4.06 -37.66
N LEU A 35 -12.75 -3.23 -37.09
CA LEU A 35 -14.16 -3.06 -37.46
C LEU A 35 -14.31 -1.74 -38.21
N GLU A 36 -14.57 -1.79 -39.50
CA GLU A 36 -14.95 -0.62 -40.28
C GLU A 36 -16.46 -0.40 -40.13
N ALA A 37 -16.84 0.71 -39.50
CA ALA A 37 -18.21 0.90 -39.10
C ALA A 37 -18.68 2.35 -39.27
N GLU A 38 -19.98 2.54 -39.30
CA GLU A 38 -20.67 3.83 -39.38
C GLU A 38 -21.66 3.94 -38.26
N ILE A 39 -21.58 5.06 -37.52
CA ILE A 39 -22.60 5.42 -36.55
C ILE A 39 -23.81 5.98 -37.28
N LEU A 40 -24.96 5.35 -37.14
CA LEU A 40 -26.16 5.77 -37.82
C LEU A 40 -26.76 7.04 -37.16
N PRO A 41 -27.32 7.96 -37.97
CA PRO A 41 -27.93 9.19 -37.45
C PRO A 41 -29.33 8.96 -36.83
N THR A 42 -29.54 7.82 -36.21
CA THR A 42 -30.81 7.43 -35.55
C THR A 42 -30.90 7.90 -34.09
N GLY A 43 -29.85 8.54 -33.58
CA GLY A 43 -29.76 8.90 -32.18
C GLY A 43 -29.50 7.69 -31.26
N TRP A 44 -29.72 7.91 -29.97
CA TRP A 44 -29.47 6.92 -28.91
C TRP A 44 -30.70 6.03 -28.73
N THR A 45 -30.87 5.05 -29.59
CA THR A 45 -32.09 4.24 -29.72
C THR A 45 -31.91 2.76 -29.41
N GLN A 46 -30.66 2.30 -29.26
CA GLN A 46 -30.37 0.93 -28.93
C GLN A 46 -30.14 0.71 -27.45
N PRO A 47 -30.87 -0.24 -26.84
CA PRO A 47 -30.61 -0.57 -25.46
C PRO A 47 -29.31 -1.35 -25.36
N GLU A 48 -28.40 -0.89 -24.53
CA GLU A 48 -27.22 -1.64 -24.09
C GLU A 48 -27.54 -2.27 -22.73
N GLY A 49 -27.58 -3.61 -22.71
CA GLY A 49 -28.04 -4.37 -21.57
C GLY A 49 -27.09 -4.36 -20.41
N ARG A 50 -27.56 -4.78 -19.26
CA ARG A 50 -26.80 -4.74 -18.01
C ARG A 50 -25.58 -5.66 -18.07
N PHE A 51 -24.41 -5.14 -17.66
CA PHE A 51 -23.17 -5.91 -17.50
C PHE A 51 -22.45 -5.48 -16.22
N GLY A 52 -21.46 -6.26 -15.81
CA GLY A 52 -20.66 -5.97 -14.61
C GLY A 52 -19.78 -4.74 -14.80
N GLU A 53 -19.85 -3.80 -13.86
CA GLU A 53 -19.03 -2.60 -13.86
C GLU A 53 -17.76 -2.80 -13.02
N PHE A 54 -16.75 -1.93 -13.18
CA PHE A 54 -15.52 -1.97 -12.38
C PHE A 54 -15.78 -1.89 -10.88
N THR A 55 -16.93 -1.39 -10.46
CA THR A 55 -17.39 -1.34 -9.07
C THR A 55 -17.62 -2.73 -8.46
N GLY A 56 -17.70 -3.77 -9.28
CA GLY A 56 -18.13 -5.12 -8.89
C GLY A 56 -19.65 -5.25 -8.76
N LEU A 57 -20.40 -4.27 -9.23
CA LEU A 57 -21.85 -4.23 -9.23
C LEU A 57 -22.37 -4.29 -10.66
N MET A 58 -23.64 -4.63 -10.81
CA MET A 58 -24.29 -4.59 -12.12
C MET A 58 -24.59 -3.14 -12.51
N GLY A 59 -24.17 -2.78 -13.72
CA GLY A 59 -24.50 -1.49 -14.33
C GLY A 59 -25.99 -1.35 -14.65
N GLY A 60 -26.38 -0.14 -15.06
CA GLY A 60 -27.70 0.17 -15.53
C GLY A 60 -27.94 -0.22 -16.98
N LEU A 61 -29.18 -0.04 -17.44
CA LEU A 61 -29.52 -0.05 -18.85
C LEU A 61 -29.20 1.33 -19.44
N HIS A 62 -28.47 1.37 -20.53
CA HIS A 62 -28.14 2.59 -21.26
C HIS A 62 -28.72 2.55 -22.67
N TRP A 63 -28.91 3.71 -23.27
CA TRP A 63 -29.31 3.85 -24.65
C TRP A 63 -28.12 4.34 -25.44
N ASN A 64 -27.77 3.64 -26.52
CA ASN A 64 -26.60 3.94 -27.34
C ASN A 64 -26.98 4.11 -28.82
N PRO A 65 -26.14 4.76 -29.63
CA PRO A 65 -26.35 4.85 -31.06
C PRO A 65 -26.18 3.51 -31.74
N ASN A 66 -26.90 3.28 -32.83
CA ASN A 66 -26.70 2.14 -33.71
C ASN A 66 -25.39 2.27 -34.47
N VAL A 67 -24.62 1.21 -34.49
CA VAL A 67 -23.39 1.08 -35.28
C VAL A 67 -23.56 0.01 -36.37
N ARG A 68 -23.41 0.40 -37.62
CA ARG A 68 -23.43 -0.51 -38.76
C ARG A 68 -22.01 -0.90 -39.13
N VAL A 69 -21.64 -2.15 -38.90
CA VAL A 69 -20.34 -2.69 -39.34
C VAL A 69 -20.41 -2.93 -40.88
N LYS A 70 -19.45 -2.34 -41.61
CA LYS A 70 -19.31 -2.49 -43.07
C LYS A 70 -18.33 -3.60 -43.44
N ALA A 71 -17.23 -3.69 -42.71
CA ALA A 71 -16.23 -4.74 -42.88
C ALA A 71 -15.62 -5.15 -41.55
N VAL A 72 -15.16 -6.39 -41.48
CA VAL A 72 -14.35 -6.93 -40.39
C VAL A 72 -13.04 -7.41 -41.00
N LEU A 73 -11.95 -6.71 -40.67
CA LEU A 73 -10.61 -7.12 -41.08
C LEU A 73 -9.97 -7.86 -39.94
N MET A 74 -9.27 -8.93 -40.22
CA MET A 74 -8.67 -9.76 -39.16
C MET A 74 -7.38 -10.38 -39.67
N ARG A 75 -6.35 -10.40 -38.84
CA ARG A 75 -5.12 -11.17 -39.14
C ARG A 75 -5.44 -12.66 -39.28
N ARG A 76 -4.61 -13.38 -40.00
CA ARG A 76 -4.79 -14.85 -40.17
C ARG A 76 -4.65 -15.59 -38.84
N ASP A 77 -3.80 -15.08 -37.96
CA ASP A 77 -3.45 -15.60 -36.65
C ASP A 77 -3.88 -14.65 -35.53
N ALA A 78 -5.03 -13.98 -35.71
CA ALA A 78 -5.50 -12.97 -34.77
C ALA A 78 -5.67 -13.51 -33.37
N VAL A 79 -5.18 -12.74 -32.39
CA VAL A 79 -5.34 -13.00 -30.96
C VAL A 79 -6.35 -12.01 -30.39
N TYR A 80 -7.44 -12.56 -29.82
CA TYR A 80 -8.43 -11.73 -29.13
C TYR A 80 -8.13 -11.62 -27.65
N TYR A 81 -7.93 -10.38 -27.18
CA TYR A 81 -7.71 -10.10 -25.76
C TYR A 81 -9.04 -10.04 -25.02
N ALA A 82 -9.50 -11.17 -24.49
CA ALA A 82 -10.72 -11.27 -23.70
C ALA A 82 -10.43 -10.90 -22.23
N LEU A 83 -11.05 -9.83 -21.74
CA LEU A 83 -10.99 -9.43 -20.35
C LEU A 83 -12.23 -9.90 -19.60
N HIS A 84 -12.03 -10.57 -18.47
CA HIS A 84 -13.12 -10.92 -17.56
C HIS A 84 -13.54 -9.68 -16.75
N MET A 85 -14.55 -9.00 -17.24
CA MET A 85 -15.15 -7.85 -16.57
C MET A 85 -15.96 -8.30 -15.35
N PRO A 86 -15.90 -7.57 -14.22
CA PRO A 86 -15.11 -6.37 -13.92
C PRO A 86 -13.75 -6.68 -13.27
N TRP A 87 -13.31 -7.92 -13.21
CA TRP A 87 -12.18 -8.37 -12.40
C TRP A 87 -10.82 -7.99 -13.01
N GLU A 88 -10.59 -8.43 -14.25
CA GLU A 88 -9.28 -8.24 -14.89
C GLU A 88 -9.03 -6.80 -15.33
N ASN A 89 -10.04 -6.07 -15.78
CA ASN A 89 -9.90 -4.68 -16.18
C ASN A 89 -9.50 -3.75 -15.01
N THR A 90 -9.81 -4.13 -13.78
CA THR A 90 -9.39 -3.40 -12.58
C THR A 90 -7.86 -3.33 -12.47
N TRP A 91 -7.17 -4.43 -12.81
CA TRP A 91 -5.70 -4.47 -12.82
C TRP A 91 -5.10 -3.49 -13.84
N LEU A 92 -5.71 -3.36 -14.99
CA LEU A 92 -5.24 -2.45 -16.05
C LEU A 92 -5.42 -0.97 -15.68
N ALA A 93 -6.37 -0.67 -14.80
CA ALA A 93 -6.62 0.69 -14.33
C ALA A 93 -5.61 1.17 -13.27
N ALA A 94 -5.06 0.26 -12.46
CA ALA A 94 -4.17 0.58 -11.35
C ALA A 94 -2.93 1.41 -11.74
N PRO A 95 -2.16 1.08 -12.82
CA PRO A 95 -0.97 1.82 -13.20
C PRO A 95 -1.21 3.31 -13.46
N THR A 96 -2.34 3.65 -14.07
CA THR A 96 -2.67 5.05 -14.40
C THR A 96 -2.92 5.87 -13.12
N ARG A 97 -3.59 5.28 -12.13
CA ARG A 97 -3.84 5.92 -10.81
C ARG A 97 -2.57 6.01 -10.00
N TYR A 98 -1.79 4.94 -9.98
CA TYR A 98 -0.48 4.94 -9.34
C TYR A 98 0.39 6.10 -9.83
N GLN A 99 0.49 6.30 -11.14
CA GLN A 99 1.30 7.38 -11.71
C GLN A 99 0.72 8.76 -11.40
N ALA A 100 -0.60 8.92 -11.41
CA ALA A 100 -1.24 10.18 -11.06
C ALA A 100 -0.98 10.55 -9.59
N ILE A 101 -1.11 9.59 -8.68
CA ILE A 101 -0.81 9.76 -7.24
C ILE A 101 0.66 10.10 -7.04
N ARG A 102 1.56 9.33 -7.64
CA ARG A 102 3.01 9.55 -7.54
C ARG A 102 3.42 10.93 -8.05
N ARG A 103 2.81 11.39 -9.15
CA ARG A 103 3.05 12.73 -9.69
C ARG A 103 2.57 13.82 -8.72
N ALA A 104 1.36 13.69 -8.17
CA ALA A 104 0.80 14.65 -7.22
C ALA A 104 1.67 14.77 -5.97
N LEU A 105 2.06 13.65 -5.37
CA LEU A 105 2.93 13.59 -4.19
C LEU A 105 4.31 14.18 -4.46
N ARG A 106 4.91 13.87 -5.61
CA ARG A 106 6.19 14.43 -6.01
C ARG A 106 6.11 15.96 -6.18
N THR A 107 5.02 16.47 -6.76
CA THR A 107 4.80 17.92 -6.91
C THR A 107 4.63 18.59 -5.54
N ALA A 108 4.06 17.90 -4.57
CA ALA A 108 3.95 18.36 -3.18
C ALA A 108 5.24 18.20 -2.36
N GLY A 109 6.33 17.69 -2.95
CA GLY A 109 7.62 17.49 -2.28
C GLY A 109 7.71 16.27 -1.37
N VAL A 110 6.69 15.41 -1.35
CA VAL A 110 6.61 14.24 -0.45
C VAL A 110 7.51 13.11 -0.93
N GLN A 111 8.30 12.55 -0.02
CA GLN A 111 9.16 11.41 -0.28
C GLN A 111 8.39 10.09 -0.16
N VAL A 112 7.89 9.60 -1.29
CA VAL A 112 7.12 8.36 -1.37
C VAL A 112 8.07 7.16 -1.38
N LYS A 113 7.79 6.16 -0.53
CA LYS A 113 8.42 4.83 -0.59
C LYS A 113 7.62 3.93 -1.53
N ASP A 114 6.34 3.68 -1.20
CA ASP A 114 5.47 2.79 -1.95
C ASP A 114 4.04 3.33 -2.04
N ILE A 115 3.30 2.88 -3.06
CA ILE A 115 1.89 3.18 -3.26
C ILE A 115 1.16 1.89 -3.64
N ASN A 116 0.12 1.58 -2.91
CA ASN A 116 -0.83 0.53 -3.27
C ASN A 116 -2.18 1.15 -3.64
N VAL A 117 -2.57 1.05 -4.90
CA VAL A 117 -3.94 1.34 -5.34
C VAL A 117 -4.72 0.05 -5.20
N THR A 118 -5.46 -0.10 -4.11
CA THR A 118 -5.93 -1.39 -3.63
C THR A 118 -7.00 -2.02 -4.54
N LEU A 119 -6.93 -3.33 -4.68
CA LEU A 119 -7.96 -4.09 -5.41
C LEU A 119 -9.32 -4.06 -4.73
N GLY A 120 -9.35 -4.04 -3.40
CA GLY A 120 -10.59 -3.86 -2.64
C GLY A 120 -11.26 -2.52 -2.93
N GLY A 121 -10.47 -1.46 -3.15
CA GLY A 121 -10.92 -0.16 -3.65
C GLY A 121 -11.12 -0.12 -5.17
N ARG A 122 -11.17 -1.26 -5.83
CA ARG A 122 -11.35 -1.43 -7.28
C ARG A 122 -10.30 -0.73 -8.13
N ALA A 123 -9.09 -0.52 -7.59
CA ALA A 123 -7.99 0.22 -8.20
C ALA A 123 -8.37 1.65 -8.67
N PHE A 124 -9.43 2.20 -8.11
CA PHE A 124 -9.93 3.54 -8.40
C PHE A 124 -10.09 4.41 -7.16
N TRP A 125 -10.68 3.88 -6.09
CA TRP A 125 -11.22 4.69 -5.00
C TRP A 125 -10.39 4.69 -3.74
N HIS A 126 -9.50 3.70 -3.57
CA HIS A 126 -8.72 3.56 -2.36
C HIS A 126 -7.24 3.38 -2.66
N ALA A 127 -6.41 4.14 -1.95
CA ALA A 127 -4.96 4.00 -2.00
C ALA A 127 -4.36 4.02 -0.60
N VAL A 128 -3.31 3.22 -0.42
CA VAL A 128 -2.42 3.27 0.74
C VAL A 128 -1.05 3.74 0.27
N ILE A 129 -0.46 4.70 0.98
CA ILE A 129 0.75 5.39 0.57
C ILE A 129 1.74 5.36 1.73
N SER A 130 2.92 4.80 1.50
CA SER A 130 4.02 4.81 2.45
C SER A 130 4.99 5.95 2.12
N ILE A 131 5.32 6.76 3.13
CA ILE A 131 6.19 7.93 2.99
C ILE A 131 7.34 7.91 4.00
N ARG A 132 8.45 8.55 3.65
CA ARG A 132 9.49 8.95 4.60
C ARG A 132 9.11 10.31 5.16
N LYS A 133 8.36 10.27 6.25
CA LYS A 133 7.72 11.45 6.81
C LYS A 133 8.70 12.47 7.35
N GLN A 134 8.47 13.75 7.01
CA GLN A 134 8.93 14.92 7.75
C GLN A 134 7.74 15.53 8.50
N ALA A 135 8.00 16.52 9.37
CA ALA A 135 6.94 17.18 10.14
C ALA A 135 5.85 17.77 9.22
N GLY A 136 4.57 17.45 9.51
CA GLY A 136 3.42 17.92 8.73
C GLY A 136 3.19 17.22 7.39
N GLU A 137 4.09 16.36 6.92
CA GLU A 137 3.97 15.76 5.58
C GLU A 137 2.83 14.75 5.43
N GLY A 138 2.39 14.10 6.49
CA GLY A 138 1.24 13.19 6.43
C GLY A 138 0.01 13.86 5.84
N LYS A 139 -0.34 15.05 6.33
CA LYS A 139 -1.48 15.83 5.81
C LYS A 139 -1.25 16.38 4.42
N ASN A 140 -0.02 16.83 4.11
CA ASN A 140 0.32 17.26 2.75
C ASN A 140 0.19 16.12 1.74
N ALA A 141 0.62 14.91 2.12
CA ALA A 141 0.46 13.71 1.31
C ALA A 141 -1.03 13.37 1.08
N LEU A 142 -1.87 13.47 2.10
CA LEU A 142 -3.32 13.28 1.98
C LEU A 142 -3.94 14.30 1.00
N LEU A 143 -3.65 15.60 1.15
CA LEU A 143 -4.17 16.63 0.27
C LEU A 143 -3.76 16.42 -1.18
N ALA A 144 -2.48 16.10 -1.41
CA ALA A 144 -1.95 15.83 -2.73
C ALA A 144 -2.61 14.60 -3.37
N ALA A 145 -2.74 13.50 -2.64
CA ALA A 145 -3.35 12.27 -3.13
C ALA A 145 -4.85 12.44 -3.38
N LEU A 146 -5.59 13.07 -2.47
CA LEU A 146 -7.03 13.30 -2.61
C LEU A 146 -7.38 14.26 -3.76
N SER A 147 -6.42 15.06 -4.26
CA SER A 147 -6.61 15.85 -5.48
C SER A 147 -6.69 15.01 -6.75
N VAL A 148 -6.19 13.78 -6.72
CA VAL A 148 -6.27 12.87 -7.87
C VAL A 148 -7.72 12.47 -8.11
N MET A 149 -8.13 12.59 -9.37
CA MET A 149 -9.48 12.20 -9.79
C MET A 149 -9.76 10.74 -9.44
N ASP A 150 -10.96 10.46 -9.05
CA ASP A 150 -11.51 9.16 -8.66
C ASP A 150 -11.07 8.65 -7.28
N LEU A 151 -9.95 9.07 -6.70
CA LEU A 151 -9.63 8.68 -5.33
C LEU A 151 -10.66 9.23 -4.34
N LYS A 152 -11.15 8.34 -3.48
CA LYS A 152 -12.16 8.63 -2.46
C LYS A 152 -11.66 8.39 -1.05
N HIS A 153 -10.82 7.38 -0.87
CA HIS A 153 -10.21 7.02 0.40
C HIS A 153 -8.69 6.94 0.25
N VAL A 154 -7.94 7.56 1.14
CA VAL A 154 -6.49 7.52 1.17
C VAL A 154 -6.00 7.27 2.58
N VAL A 155 -5.11 6.32 2.75
CA VAL A 155 -4.38 6.10 4.00
C VAL A 155 -2.91 6.40 3.75
N VAL A 156 -2.30 7.23 4.59
CA VAL A 156 -0.87 7.51 4.57
C VAL A 156 -0.22 6.87 5.79
N VAL A 157 0.86 6.14 5.57
CA VAL A 157 1.61 5.42 6.60
C VAL A 157 3.11 5.76 6.51
N ASP A 158 3.87 5.47 7.56
CA ASP A 158 5.33 5.58 7.54
C ASP A 158 5.99 4.47 6.70
N ASP A 159 7.29 4.61 6.45
CA ASP A 159 8.10 3.70 5.63
C ASP A 159 8.38 2.33 6.27
N ASP A 160 7.97 2.11 7.51
CA ASP A 160 8.05 0.82 8.21
C ASP A 160 6.84 -0.09 7.97
N ILE A 161 5.81 0.40 7.27
CA ILE A 161 4.59 -0.34 6.97
C ILE A 161 4.63 -0.86 5.53
N ASP A 162 4.31 -2.15 5.36
CA ASP A 162 4.05 -2.72 4.03
C ASP A 162 2.64 -2.35 3.56
N VAL A 163 2.56 -1.49 2.55
CA VAL A 163 1.27 -1.03 1.99
C VAL A 163 0.51 -2.13 1.25
N PHE A 164 1.16 -3.25 0.93
CA PHE A 164 0.56 -4.40 0.25
C PHE A 164 0.03 -5.45 1.23
N ASP A 165 0.36 -5.35 2.52
CA ASP A 165 -0.22 -6.16 3.59
C ASP A 165 -1.35 -5.40 4.30
N PRO A 166 -2.63 -5.79 4.11
CA PRO A 166 -3.74 -5.14 4.78
C PRO A 166 -3.65 -5.19 6.30
N THR A 167 -3.06 -6.24 6.87
CA THR A 167 -2.91 -6.42 8.32
C THR A 167 -1.96 -5.36 8.89
N GLU A 168 -0.86 -5.07 8.19
CA GLU A 168 0.07 -4.01 8.53
C GLU A 168 -0.58 -2.63 8.49
N VAL A 169 -1.38 -2.39 7.46
CA VAL A 169 -2.10 -1.12 7.29
C VAL A 169 -3.13 -0.92 8.38
N GLU A 170 -3.94 -1.93 8.68
CA GLU A 170 -4.93 -1.88 9.76
C GLU A 170 -4.27 -1.70 11.11
N TRP A 171 -3.14 -2.38 11.36
CA TRP A 171 -2.37 -2.19 12.58
C TRP A 171 -1.88 -0.73 12.72
N ALA A 172 -1.37 -0.12 11.64
CA ALA A 172 -0.95 1.27 11.66
C ALA A 172 -2.13 2.21 11.98
N ILE A 173 -3.31 1.98 11.37
CA ILE A 173 -4.51 2.76 11.67
C ILE A 173 -4.90 2.59 13.15
N ALA A 174 -4.96 1.36 13.65
CA ALA A 174 -5.41 1.07 15.00
C ALA A 174 -4.48 1.64 16.09
N THR A 175 -3.17 1.72 15.81
CA THR A 175 -2.17 2.09 16.82
C THR A 175 -1.68 3.52 16.74
N ARG A 176 -1.79 4.21 15.58
CA ARG A 176 -1.20 5.53 15.33
C ARG A 176 -2.23 6.65 15.18
N VAL A 177 -3.47 6.32 14.76
CA VAL A 177 -4.48 7.33 14.45
C VAL A 177 -5.26 7.79 15.68
N GLN A 178 -5.39 9.10 15.81
CA GLN A 178 -6.39 9.75 16.66
C GLN A 178 -7.38 10.47 15.74
N ALA A 179 -8.62 10.03 15.73
CA ALA A 179 -9.60 10.41 14.71
C ALA A 179 -9.91 11.91 14.68
N ASP A 180 -9.79 12.60 15.80
CA ASP A 180 -10.06 14.03 15.93
C ASP A 180 -9.03 14.92 15.20
N ARG A 181 -7.82 14.41 14.96
CA ARG A 181 -6.73 15.18 14.33
C ARG A 181 -6.19 14.55 13.05
N ASP A 182 -6.28 13.21 12.94
CA ASP A 182 -5.59 12.44 11.90
C ASP A 182 -6.53 12.01 10.77
N VAL A 183 -7.85 12.25 10.92
CA VAL A 183 -8.84 12.04 9.86
C VAL A 183 -9.19 13.36 9.18
N MET A 184 -9.10 13.37 7.86
CA MET A 184 -9.46 14.50 7.02
C MET A 184 -10.66 14.15 6.16
N ILE A 185 -11.72 14.97 6.20
CA ILE A 185 -12.89 14.84 5.34
C ILE A 185 -12.94 16.05 4.39
N VAL A 186 -12.96 15.78 3.09
CA VAL A 186 -13.10 16.81 2.05
C VAL A 186 -14.49 16.64 1.43
N THR A 187 -15.39 17.57 1.71
CA THR A 187 -16.75 17.56 1.18
C THR A 187 -16.84 18.27 -0.18
N HIS A 188 -17.90 17.99 -0.93
CA HIS A 188 -18.20 18.63 -2.23
C HIS A 188 -17.06 18.52 -3.26
N ALA A 189 -16.23 17.47 -3.16
CA ALA A 189 -15.25 17.15 -4.18
C ALA A 189 -15.93 16.53 -5.42
N ARG A 190 -15.24 16.58 -6.57
CA ARG A 190 -15.73 15.93 -7.79
C ARG A 190 -15.88 14.42 -7.58
N GLY A 191 -17.08 13.92 -7.81
CA GLY A 191 -17.41 12.49 -7.74
C GLY A 191 -17.42 11.82 -9.11
N LYS A 192 -17.82 10.55 -9.13
CA LYS A 192 -17.95 9.74 -10.34
C LYS A 192 -19.39 9.22 -10.44
N PRO A 193 -20.02 9.31 -11.63
CA PRO A 193 -21.42 8.85 -11.78
C PRO A 193 -21.65 7.37 -11.42
N LEU A 194 -20.62 6.54 -11.53
CA LEU A 194 -20.66 5.11 -11.17
C LEU A 194 -20.41 4.85 -9.67
N ASP A 195 -20.27 5.88 -8.84
CA ASP A 195 -20.15 5.71 -7.38
C ASP A 195 -21.53 5.33 -6.79
N PRO A 196 -21.72 4.09 -6.32
CA PRO A 196 -23.03 3.60 -5.88
C PRO A 196 -23.51 4.23 -4.56
N SER A 197 -22.63 4.93 -3.87
CA SER A 197 -22.97 5.63 -2.62
C SER A 197 -23.59 7.02 -2.85
N LEU A 198 -23.62 7.48 -4.10
CA LEU A 198 -24.20 8.77 -4.46
C LEU A 198 -25.61 8.59 -5.00
N ALA A 199 -26.47 9.59 -4.75
CA ALA A 199 -27.75 9.63 -5.42
C ALA A 199 -27.58 9.73 -6.94
N PRO A 200 -28.44 9.09 -7.75
CA PRO A 200 -28.40 9.23 -9.20
C PRO A 200 -28.47 10.70 -9.63
N THR A 201 -27.61 11.08 -10.55
CA THR A 201 -27.60 12.42 -11.14
C THR A 201 -28.14 12.38 -12.57
N PRO A 202 -28.74 13.47 -13.06
CA PRO A 202 -29.16 13.56 -14.46
C PRO A 202 -27.98 13.33 -15.42
N PRO A 203 -28.24 12.85 -16.66
CA PRO A 203 -27.21 12.70 -17.67
C PRO A 203 -26.42 14.00 -17.87
N GLY A 204 -25.11 13.90 -17.98
CA GLY A 204 -24.19 15.05 -18.16
C GLY A 204 -23.87 15.84 -16.89
N VAL A 205 -24.51 15.54 -15.78
CA VAL A 205 -24.21 16.18 -14.48
C VAL A 205 -23.14 15.36 -13.74
N VAL A 206 -22.04 16.00 -13.41
CA VAL A 206 -21.00 15.38 -12.59
C VAL A 206 -21.40 15.47 -11.12
N PRO A 207 -21.56 14.34 -10.39
CA PRO A 207 -21.92 14.36 -8.99
C PRO A 207 -20.77 14.89 -8.11
N THR A 208 -21.14 15.35 -6.93
CA THR A 208 -20.18 15.64 -5.86
C THR A 208 -20.13 14.51 -4.86
N THR A 209 -18.96 14.26 -4.28
CA THR A 209 -18.72 13.24 -3.26
C THR A 209 -17.98 13.84 -2.06
N ALA A 210 -17.96 13.10 -0.95
CA ALA A 210 -17.02 13.35 0.12
C ALA A 210 -15.84 12.38 0.00
N LYS A 211 -14.64 12.88 0.28
CA LYS A 211 -13.41 12.09 0.30
C LYS A 211 -12.88 12.03 1.73
N VAL A 212 -12.21 10.92 2.09
CA VAL A 212 -11.58 10.77 3.39
C VAL A 212 -10.10 10.43 3.25
N GLY A 213 -9.29 11.09 4.06
CA GLY A 213 -7.88 10.78 4.25
C GLY A 213 -7.61 10.42 5.70
N ILE A 214 -6.78 9.41 5.92
CA ILE A 214 -6.34 8.96 7.24
C ILE A 214 -4.82 9.07 7.30
N ASP A 215 -4.32 9.92 8.19
CA ASP A 215 -2.89 10.01 8.50
C ASP A 215 -2.56 8.98 9.57
N ALA A 216 -2.12 7.81 9.15
CA ALA A 216 -1.68 6.72 10.02
C ALA A 216 -0.16 6.69 10.17
N THR A 217 0.49 7.84 10.06
CA THR A 217 1.91 8.00 10.38
C THR A 217 2.09 8.22 11.89
N ILE A 218 3.30 8.00 12.39
CA ILE A 218 3.63 8.28 13.79
C ILE A 218 3.41 9.77 14.06
N GLY A 219 2.64 10.08 15.09
CA GLY A 219 2.30 11.45 15.49
C GLY A 219 3.54 12.30 15.83
N GLU A 220 3.42 13.60 15.62
CA GLU A 220 4.51 14.52 15.97
C GLU A 220 4.83 14.47 17.47
N GLY A 221 6.12 14.48 17.79
CA GLY A 221 6.60 14.39 19.17
C GLY A 221 6.54 12.99 19.78
N ILE A 222 6.02 12.00 19.08
CA ILE A 222 6.02 10.61 19.52
C ILE A 222 7.31 9.94 19.02
N PRO A 223 8.18 9.42 19.90
CA PRO A 223 9.40 8.77 19.47
C PRO A 223 9.09 7.47 18.71
N ARG A 224 9.83 7.19 17.63
CA ARG A 224 9.63 6.02 16.76
C ARG A 224 9.84 4.71 17.51
N GLU A 225 10.69 4.72 18.52
CA GLU A 225 10.97 3.56 19.40
C GLU A 225 9.74 3.06 20.15
N ARG A 226 8.73 3.91 20.34
CA ARG A 226 7.45 3.49 20.94
C ARG A 226 6.69 2.48 20.08
N TYR A 227 7.02 2.41 18.79
CA TYR A 227 6.43 1.49 17.81
C TYR A 227 7.38 0.35 17.44
N GLU A 228 8.35 0.05 18.32
CA GLU A 228 9.21 -1.11 18.15
C GLU A 228 8.36 -2.38 18.09
N ARG A 229 8.56 -3.16 17.01
CA ARG A 229 7.80 -4.39 16.80
C ARG A 229 8.25 -5.48 17.75
N ILE A 230 7.30 -6.29 18.20
CA ILE A 230 7.62 -7.51 18.95
C ILE A 230 8.49 -8.38 18.03
N SER A 231 9.67 -8.68 18.50
CA SER A 231 10.58 -9.62 17.85
C SER A 231 10.99 -10.70 18.84
N TYR A 232 11.16 -11.91 18.33
CA TYR A 232 11.72 -13.00 19.14
C TYR A 232 13.22 -13.04 18.90
N ALA A 233 13.99 -13.11 19.98
CA ALA A 233 15.41 -13.32 19.88
C ALA A 233 15.70 -14.57 19.04
N TYR A 234 16.59 -14.42 18.07
CA TYR A 234 17.01 -15.50 17.16
C TYR A 234 15.96 -15.95 16.11
N ALA A 235 14.83 -15.26 15.95
CA ALA A 235 13.84 -15.59 14.95
C ALA A 235 14.42 -15.58 13.51
N ASP A 236 15.35 -14.70 13.23
CA ASP A 236 16.09 -14.58 11.98
C ASP A 236 17.01 -15.78 11.70
N ARG A 237 17.39 -16.53 12.72
CA ARG A 237 18.26 -17.73 12.64
C ARG A 237 17.46 -19.02 12.55
N ALA A 238 16.19 -19.01 12.93
CA ALA A 238 15.32 -20.17 12.88
C ALA A 238 14.91 -20.47 11.44
N ARG A 239 15.39 -21.58 10.88
CA ARG A 239 15.02 -22.06 9.55
C ARG A 239 14.28 -23.38 9.65
N ILE A 240 13.07 -23.43 9.16
CA ILE A 240 12.26 -24.66 9.12
C ILE A 240 13.04 -25.80 8.45
N ALA A 241 13.83 -25.50 7.40
CA ALA A 241 14.64 -26.49 6.72
C ALA A 241 15.69 -27.16 7.64
N ASP A 242 16.22 -26.44 8.63
CA ASP A 242 17.21 -27.00 9.55
C ASP A 242 16.53 -27.97 10.56
N TYR A 243 15.30 -27.66 11.00
CA TYR A 243 14.49 -28.56 11.81
C TYR A 243 14.09 -29.83 11.04
N LEU A 244 13.64 -29.67 9.81
CA LEU A 244 13.25 -30.80 8.94
C LEU A 244 14.46 -31.67 8.55
N ALA A 245 15.67 -31.11 8.48
CA ALA A 245 16.89 -31.83 8.23
C ALA A 245 17.50 -32.49 9.48
N GLY A 246 16.84 -32.38 10.65
CA GLY A 246 17.35 -32.91 11.92
C GLY A 246 18.60 -32.21 12.44
N LYS A 247 18.91 -31.01 11.95
CA LYS A 247 20.01 -30.21 12.45
C LYS A 247 19.62 -29.62 13.80
N THR A 248 20.36 -29.96 14.83
CA THR A 248 20.28 -29.31 16.15
C THR A 248 21.31 -28.17 16.17
N ASP A 249 20.93 -27.03 16.77
CA ASP A 249 21.87 -25.97 17.06
C ASP A 249 23.05 -26.50 17.89
N PRO A 250 24.29 -26.01 17.65
CA PRO A 250 25.41 -26.39 18.48
C PRO A 250 25.08 -26.11 19.95
N ALA A 251 25.45 -27.02 20.84
CA ALA A 251 25.19 -26.92 22.26
C ALA A 251 25.65 -25.56 22.79
N GLN A 252 24.69 -24.72 23.18
CA GLN A 252 24.98 -23.40 23.77
C GLN A 252 25.11 -23.55 25.30
N PRO A 253 25.91 -22.66 25.97
CA PRO A 253 25.98 -22.67 27.41
C PRO A 253 24.60 -22.56 28.05
N SER A 254 24.20 -23.55 28.81
CA SER A 254 22.87 -23.63 29.44
C SER A 254 22.98 -24.03 30.90
N GLY A 255 21.92 -23.75 31.65
CA GLY A 255 21.81 -24.12 33.05
C GLY A 255 21.91 -22.96 34.06
N LEU A 256 21.67 -23.26 35.34
CA LEU A 256 21.61 -22.23 36.38
C LEU A 256 22.94 -21.47 36.59
N GLY A 257 24.09 -22.17 36.46
CA GLY A 257 25.41 -21.56 36.60
C GLY A 257 25.68 -20.57 35.45
N ALA A 258 25.36 -20.96 34.21
CA ALA A 258 25.49 -20.07 33.05
C ALA A 258 24.60 -18.83 33.15
N ALA A 259 23.37 -19.00 33.66
CA ALA A 259 22.43 -17.88 33.86
C ALA A 259 22.94 -16.88 34.93
N ALA A 260 23.54 -17.36 36.02
CA ALA A 260 24.10 -16.49 37.07
C ALA A 260 25.31 -15.69 36.57
N GLU A 261 26.21 -16.32 35.84
CA GLU A 261 27.35 -15.65 35.21
C GLU A 261 26.88 -14.61 34.17
N LEU A 262 25.91 -15.00 33.34
CA LEU A 262 25.33 -14.10 32.35
C LEU A 262 24.62 -12.90 32.98
N ALA A 263 23.91 -13.07 34.10
CA ALA A 263 23.28 -11.99 34.83
C ALA A 263 24.30 -10.92 35.27
N GLN A 264 25.48 -11.33 35.73
CA GLN A 264 26.53 -10.37 36.07
C GLN A 264 27.06 -9.62 34.83
N LYS A 265 27.20 -10.31 33.70
CA LYS A 265 27.64 -9.67 32.44
C LYS A 265 26.59 -8.68 31.94
N ILE A 266 25.32 -9.07 31.95
CA ILE A 266 24.20 -8.20 31.58
C ILE A 266 24.18 -6.97 32.47
N PHE A 267 24.23 -7.16 33.80
CA PHE A 267 24.23 -6.07 34.77
C PHE A 267 25.35 -5.03 34.53
N GLY A 268 26.57 -5.51 34.34
CA GLY A 268 27.71 -4.64 34.05
C GLY A 268 27.64 -3.91 32.70
N LEU A 269 26.88 -4.45 31.76
CA LEU A 269 26.67 -3.83 30.46
C LEU A 269 25.58 -2.73 30.52
N ILE A 270 24.41 -3.04 31.10
CA ILE A 270 23.28 -2.10 31.19
C ILE A 270 23.50 -0.98 32.20
N ASP A 271 24.43 -1.14 33.14
CA ASP A 271 24.88 -0.07 34.04
C ASP A 271 25.62 1.03 33.28
N LYS A 272 26.30 0.68 32.21
CA LYS A 272 27.07 1.64 31.38
C LYS A 272 26.25 2.19 30.21
N THR A 273 25.35 1.37 29.65
CA THR A 273 24.59 1.73 28.45
C THR A 273 23.23 1.05 28.48
N PRO A 274 22.12 1.80 28.57
CA PRO A 274 20.78 1.24 28.46
C PRO A 274 20.59 0.58 27.10
N LEU A 275 19.97 -0.60 27.07
CA LEU A 275 19.76 -1.40 25.87
C LEU A 275 18.32 -1.91 25.79
N TYR A 276 17.79 -2.03 24.58
CA TYR A 276 16.57 -2.79 24.35
C TYR A 276 16.81 -4.28 24.54
N TYR A 277 15.74 -5.02 24.80
CA TYR A 277 15.84 -6.47 24.97
C TYR A 277 16.45 -7.17 23.74
N THR A 278 16.09 -6.73 22.57
CA THR A 278 16.62 -7.25 21.29
C THR A 278 18.13 -7.06 21.19
N GLU A 279 18.63 -5.87 21.54
CA GLU A 279 20.07 -5.57 21.53
C GLU A 279 20.83 -6.39 22.56
N LEU A 280 20.21 -6.68 23.73
CA LEU A 280 20.79 -7.59 24.73
C LEU A 280 20.84 -9.01 24.20
N ALA A 281 19.76 -9.49 23.60
CA ALA A 281 19.69 -10.82 23.02
C ALA A 281 20.75 -11.02 21.92
N ASP A 282 20.95 -10.03 21.07
CA ASP A 282 21.96 -10.07 20.01
C ASP A 282 23.39 -10.11 20.58
N LYS A 283 23.68 -9.27 21.60
CA LYS A 283 25.00 -9.25 22.24
C LYS A 283 25.35 -10.56 22.94
N PHE A 284 24.33 -11.26 23.44
CA PHE A 284 24.50 -12.53 24.15
C PHE A 284 23.99 -13.74 23.37
N SER A 285 23.99 -13.63 22.06
CA SER A 285 23.54 -14.66 21.12
C SER A 285 24.32 -16.00 21.20
N GLY A 286 25.41 -16.04 21.94
CA GLY A 286 26.14 -17.27 22.28
C GLY A 286 25.49 -18.09 23.39
N TYR A 287 24.42 -17.62 24.02
CA TYR A 287 23.64 -18.31 25.04
C TYR A 287 22.25 -18.69 24.49
N ASP A 288 21.66 -19.78 24.98
CA ASP A 288 20.29 -20.13 24.65
C ASP A 288 19.30 -19.11 25.25
N PHE A 289 18.12 -18.99 24.61
CA PHE A 289 17.09 -18.06 25.04
C PHE A 289 16.68 -18.21 26.52
N GLN A 290 16.55 -19.45 27.00
CA GLN A 290 16.14 -19.70 28.38
C GLN A 290 17.20 -19.19 29.38
N THR A 291 18.47 -19.32 29.05
CA THR A 291 19.57 -18.83 29.88
C THR A 291 19.56 -17.31 29.94
N VAL A 292 19.33 -16.60 28.81
CA VAL A 292 19.19 -15.14 28.80
C VAL A 292 17.95 -14.70 29.59
N ALA A 293 16.81 -15.36 29.40
CA ALA A 293 15.57 -15.06 30.11
C ALA A 293 15.71 -15.29 31.63
N ARG A 294 16.37 -16.37 32.06
CA ARG A 294 16.67 -16.64 33.48
C ARG A 294 17.61 -15.62 34.09
N ALA A 295 18.62 -15.18 33.35
CA ALA A 295 19.55 -14.15 33.80
C ALA A 295 18.86 -12.82 34.03
N LEU A 296 18.00 -12.39 33.11
CA LEU A 296 17.18 -11.19 33.26
C LEU A 296 16.14 -11.35 34.38
N GLY A 297 15.50 -12.53 34.47
CA GLY A 297 14.55 -12.85 35.54
C GLY A 297 15.14 -12.75 36.93
N SER A 298 16.40 -13.22 37.14
CA SER A 298 17.09 -13.10 38.41
C SER A 298 17.39 -11.64 38.78
N LEU A 299 17.87 -10.84 37.81
CA LEU A 299 18.11 -9.42 38.03
C LEU A 299 16.82 -8.64 38.32
N HIS A 300 15.72 -9.03 37.69
CA HIS A 300 14.40 -8.47 37.97
C HIS A 300 13.90 -8.83 39.37
N ALA A 301 14.01 -10.09 39.78
CA ALA A 301 13.64 -10.55 41.10
C ALA A 301 14.45 -9.86 42.22
N GLU A 302 15.72 -9.54 41.93
CA GLU A 302 16.59 -8.76 42.81
C GLU A 302 16.32 -7.24 42.75
N GLN A 303 15.29 -6.81 42.03
CA GLN A 303 14.92 -5.40 41.81
C GLN A 303 16.06 -4.53 41.25
N LYS A 304 16.98 -5.09 40.50
CA LYS A 304 18.12 -4.41 39.89
C LYS A 304 17.80 -3.77 38.54
N LEU A 305 16.73 -4.23 37.85
CA LEU A 305 16.34 -3.72 36.55
C LEU A 305 15.37 -2.56 36.65
N TRP A 306 15.51 -1.60 35.73
CA TRP A 306 14.60 -0.48 35.52
C TRP A 306 14.56 -0.13 34.03
N GLN A 307 13.78 0.87 33.68
CA GLN A 307 13.73 1.41 32.32
C GLN A 307 14.13 2.88 32.31
N ASP A 308 14.78 3.31 31.24
CA ASP A 308 15.01 4.71 30.97
C ASP A 308 13.76 5.36 30.32
N ALA A 309 13.84 6.66 30.01
CA ALA A 309 12.73 7.40 29.38
C ALA A 309 12.35 6.90 27.97
N LYS A 310 13.21 6.10 27.35
CA LYS A 310 12.98 5.47 26.03
C LYS A 310 12.51 4.02 26.13
N GLY A 311 12.33 3.48 27.32
CA GLY A 311 11.93 2.09 27.55
C GLY A 311 13.06 1.07 27.48
N ARG A 312 14.33 1.50 27.38
CA ARG A 312 15.50 0.61 27.37
C ARG A 312 15.80 0.11 28.78
N ILE A 313 16.27 -1.12 28.88
CA ILE A 313 16.64 -1.75 30.15
C ILE A 313 17.91 -1.09 30.68
N CYS A 314 17.88 -0.63 31.91
CA CYS A 314 18.99 -0.04 32.64
C CYS A 314 19.02 -0.55 34.08
N VAL A 315 20.06 -0.20 34.81
CA VAL A 315 20.14 -0.53 36.24
C VAL A 315 19.28 0.46 37.05
N ARG A 316 18.53 -0.07 38.01
CA ARG A 316 17.71 0.73 38.93
C ARG A 316 18.58 1.70 39.74
N GLY A 317 18.25 2.97 39.71
CA GLY A 317 19.01 4.02 40.39
C GLY A 317 20.24 4.51 39.63
N SER A 318 20.50 3.99 38.42
CA SER A 318 21.56 4.56 37.56
C SER A 318 21.17 5.95 37.04
N ALA A 319 22.14 6.67 36.48
CA ALA A 319 21.92 8.00 35.89
C ALA A 319 20.91 7.97 34.70
N PHE A 320 20.62 6.80 34.14
CA PHE A 320 19.72 6.60 33.03
C PHE A 320 18.27 6.27 33.45
N ALA A 321 18.09 5.82 34.72
CA ALA A 321 16.78 5.38 35.19
C ALA A 321 15.75 6.51 35.09
N ALA A 322 14.60 6.25 34.44
CA ALA A 322 13.50 7.20 34.46
C ALA A 322 13.05 7.46 35.88
N LYS A 323 12.77 8.71 36.21
CA LYS A 323 12.17 9.06 37.49
C LYS A 323 10.78 8.43 37.56
N PRO A 324 10.40 7.86 38.72
CA PRO A 324 9.08 7.27 38.91
C PRO A 324 7.96 8.28 38.72
#